data_258ed816aafef4ce3e1ce20abeba2f43
#
_entry.id   258ed816aafef4ce3e1ce20abeba2f43
#
_cell.length_a   1.000
_cell.length_b   1.000
_cell.length_c   1.000
_cell.angle_alpha   90.00
_cell.angle_beta   90.00
_cell.angle_gamma   90.00
#
_symmetry.space_group_name_H-M   'P 1'
#
loop_
_entity.id
_entity.type
_entity.pdbx_description
1 polymer ?
#
loop_
_entity_poly.entity_id
_entity_poly.type
_entity_poly.pdbx_seq_one_letter_code
_entity_poly.pdbx_strand_id
1 'polypeptide(L)'
;CIRDSGELTLLSLPERINKRPLPTVEIADMAMERRKGNKGLFSELLRQRLSETIEKGNQAILFLNRRGYSSFLMCTKCGYVARCSDCDVTLTVHREDNELKCHYCNKRYKMLTNCPECGSNAFRQGKIGTQQVVEMLNKMYPDVKVLRMDADTTQNKESHVKILSAFANQQAQILVGTQMIAKGHDFPNVTLVGILDGDQSLYYSDYLATERTFQLLTQVAGRSGRDTQPGRVVLQTYTPNHYCLQLATRQDYLGFYKREINLREASLFPPFSTIVRILYSGENEKDCITQLTKHFNGISALKQQYGQDFLYLDKMRCPLKRAEKKYRFQILMKLSVRSTDEILQKIYSVTDSTDVRGVTVFVERNPQNLT
;
A
#
# COMPACT_ATOMS: atom_id res chain seq x y z
N CYS A 1 4.10 16.48 -15.06
CA CYS A 1 4.66 15.13 -15.23
C CYS A 1 5.79 15.19 -16.27
N ILE A 2 6.87 14.46 -16.07
CA ILE A 2 8.03 14.39 -17.00
C ILE A 2 7.58 14.09 -18.45
N ARG A 3 6.52 13.30 -18.59
CA ARG A 3 5.89 13.03 -19.90
C ARG A 3 5.33 14.31 -20.56
N ASP A 4 4.69 15.14 -19.79
CA ASP A 4 3.96 16.31 -20.31
C ASP A 4 4.90 17.53 -20.47
N SER A 5 6.10 17.50 -19.86
CA SER A 5 7.16 18.52 -20.06
C SER A 5 7.89 18.38 -21.40
N GLY A 6 7.74 17.25 -22.09
CA GLY A 6 8.48 16.96 -23.31
C GLY A 6 9.93 16.50 -23.08
N GLU A 7 10.35 16.33 -21.83
CA GLU A 7 11.71 15.83 -21.50
C GLU A 7 11.94 14.38 -21.93
N LEU A 8 10.86 13.61 -22.05
CA LEU A 8 10.90 12.22 -22.50
C LEU A 8 9.91 11.97 -23.64
N THR A 9 10.34 11.16 -24.59
CA THR A 9 9.46 10.71 -25.68
C THR A 9 8.50 9.64 -25.18
N LEU A 10 7.19 9.86 -25.35
CA LEU A 10 6.17 8.87 -25.05
C LEU A 10 6.11 7.80 -26.14
N LEU A 11 6.45 6.57 -25.76
CA LEU A 11 6.24 5.39 -26.61
C LEU A 11 5.05 4.61 -26.06
N SER A 12 4.06 4.36 -26.91
CA SER A 12 2.86 3.59 -26.55
C SER A 12 2.96 2.16 -27.07
N LEU A 13 2.68 1.19 -26.19
CA LEU A 13 2.54 -0.23 -26.52
C LEU A 13 1.06 -0.60 -26.37
N PRO A 14 0.21 -0.39 -27.39
CA PRO A 14 -1.24 -0.53 -27.27
C PRO A 14 -1.71 -1.98 -27.18
N GLU A 15 -0.89 -2.93 -27.62
CA GLU A 15 -1.23 -4.34 -27.65
C GLU A 15 -0.28 -5.19 -26.81
N ARG A 16 -0.80 -6.27 -26.23
CA ARG A 16 0.05 -7.29 -25.58
C ARG A 16 0.82 -8.10 -26.64
N ILE A 17 1.97 -8.65 -26.22
CA ILE A 17 2.70 -9.64 -27.03
C ILE A 17 1.74 -10.76 -27.39
N ASN A 18 1.75 -11.17 -28.67
CA ASN A 18 0.84 -12.17 -29.25
C ASN A 18 -0.65 -11.79 -29.25
N LYS A 19 -1.00 -10.50 -29.16
CA LYS A 19 -2.40 -9.98 -29.22
C LYS A 19 -3.37 -10.66 -28.24
N ARG A 20 -2.87 -11.19 -27.13
CA ARG A 20 -3.69 -11.90 -26.14
C ARG A 20 -4.63 -10.93 -25.41
N PRO A 21 -5.89 -11.35 -25.15
CA PRO A 21 -6.83 -10.52 -24.42
C PRO A 21 -6.36 -10.29 -22.97
N LEU A 22 -6.77 -9.17 -22.39
CA LEU A 22 -6.59 -8.89 -20.98
C LEU A 22 -7.43 -9.88 -20.15
N PRO A 23 -6.97 -10.28 -18.95
CA PRO A 23 -7.77 -11.13 -18.08
C PRO A 23 -9.05 -10.42 -17.63
N THR A 24 -10.12 -11.19 -17.49
CA THR A 24 -11.36 -10.69 -16.89
C THR A 24 -11.19 -10.52 -15.39
N VAL A 25 -11.48 -9.33 -14.87
CA VAL A 25 -11.40 -9.04 -13.44
C VAL A 25 -12.81 -8.92 -12.87
N GLU A 26 -13.16 -9.80 -11.94
CA GLU A 26 -14.44 -9.84 -11.22
C GLU A 26 -14.23 -9.29 -9.80
N ILE A 27 -15.05 -8.34 -9.37
CA ILE A 27 -15.00 -7.78 -8.02
C ILE A 27 -15.98 -8.54 -7.12
N ALA A 28 -15.48 -9.06 -5.99
CA ALA A 28 -16.29 -9.64 -4.93
C ALA A 28 -16.45 -8.63 -3.78
N ASP A 29 -17.67 -8.18 -3.55
CA ASP A 29 -18.04 -7.27 -2.46
C ASP A 29 -18.12 -8.03 -1.12
N MET A 30 -17.05 -7.94 -0.34
CA MET A 30 -16.96 -8.59 0.96
C MET A 30 -17.91 -7.99 2.01
N ALA A 31 -18.33 -6.74 1.86
CA ALA A 31 -19.35 -6.14 2.73
C ALA A 31 -20.73 -6.76 2.45
N MET A 32 -21.06 -7.01 1.18
CA MET A 32 -22.27 -7.73 0.80
C MET A 32 -22.20 -9.21 1.25
N GLU A 33 -21.07 -9.88 1.06
CA GLU A 33 -20.85 -11.25 1.55
C GLU A 33 -21.12 -11.36 3.07
N ARG A 34 -20.59 -10.41 3.85
CA ARG A 34 -20.84 -10.33 5.30
C ARG A 34 -22.32 -10.15 5.64
N ARG A 35 -23.03 -9.30 4.90
CA ARG A 35 -24.47 -9.09 5.09
C ARG A 35 -25.29 -10.33 4.78
N LYS A 36 -24.84 -11.14 3.81
CA LYS A 36 -25.43 -12.44 3.46
C LYS A 36 -25.04 -13.58 4.41
N GLY A 37 -24.24 -13.30 5.45
CA GLY A 37 -23.82 -14.28 6.47
C GLY A 37 -22.47 -14.97 6.21
N ASN A 38 -21.79 -14.69 5.10
CA ASN A 38 -20.46 -15.22 4.86
C ASN A 38 -19.42 -14.50 5.74
N LYS A 39 -19.00 -15.14 6.82
CA LYS A 39 -17.97 -14.65 7.74
C LYS A 39 -16.56 -15.16 7.39
N GLY A 40 -16.40 -15.93 6.31
CA GLY A 40 -15.14 -16.54 5.88
C GLY A 40 -14.17 -15.53 5.26
N LEU A 41 -12.95 -16.01 4.94
CA LEU A 41 -11.92 -15.24 4.24
C LEU A 41 -12.21 -15.17 2.73
N PHE A 42 -12.88 -16.18 2.19
CA PHE A 42 -13.15 -16.28 0.76
C PHE A 42 -14.59 -15.92 0.46
N SER A 43 -14.78 -15.08 -0.56
CA SER A 43 -16.10 -14.84 -1.15
C SER A 43 -16.64 -16.10 -1.81
N GLU A 44 -17.95 -16.17 -1.98
CA GLU A 44 -18.57 -17.28 -2.73
C GLU A 44 -18.03 -17.35 -4.15
N LEU A 45 -17.91 -16.21 -4.81
CA LEU A 45 -17.34 -16.10 -6.15
C LEU A 45 -15.93 -16.71 -6.22
N LEU A 46 -15.03 -16.36 -5.27
CA LEU A 46 -13.66 -16.92 -5.28
C LEU A 46 -13.67 -18.41 -5.04
N ARG A 47 -14.51 -18.92 -4.12
CA ARG A 47 -14.65 -20.36 -3.87
C ARG A 47 -15.08 -21.11 -5.12
N GLN A 48 -16.11 -20.62 -5.80
CA GLN A 48 -16.59 -21.18 -7.07
C GLN A 48 -15.47 -21.23 -8.11
N ARG A 49 -14.76 -20.11 -8.33
CA ARG A 49 -13.68 -20.04 -9.33
C ARG A 49 -12.48 -20.93 -8.97
N LEU A 50 -12.18 -21.10 -7.68
CA LEU A 50 -11.15 -22.04 -7.22
C LEU A 50 -11.54 -23.49 -7.54
N SER A 51 -12.77 -23.90 -7.21
CA SER A 51 -13.24 -25.25 -7.52
C SER A 51 -13.20 -25.52 -9.02
N GLU A 52 -13.74 -24.61 -9.86
CA GLU A 52 -13.68 -24.72 -11.32
C GLU A 52 -12.24 -24.86 -11.85
N THR A 53 -11.28 -24.15 -11.23
CA THR A 53 -9.87 -24.19 -11.64
C THR A 53 -9.21 -25.50 -11.27
N ILE A 54 -9.47 -26.00 -10.06
CA ILE A 54 -8.92 -27.25 -9.54
C ILE A 54 -9.47 -28.44 -10.34
N GLU A 55 -10.77 -28.49 -10.59
CA GLU A 55 -11.43 -29.55 -11.36
C GLU A 55 -10.90 -29.67 -12.78
N LYS A 56 -10.49 -28.55 -13.39
CA LYS A 56 -9.87 -28.53 -14.73
C LYS A 56 -8.38 -28.88 -14.72
N GLY A 57 -7.79 -29.18 -13.58
CA GLY A 57 -6.37 -29.44 -13.45
C GLY A 57 -5.48 -28.20 -13.64
N ASN A 58 -6.06 -26.99 -13.65
CA ASN A 58 -5.35 -25.74 -13.79
C ASN A 58 -4.79 -25.23 -12.46
N GLN A 59 -3.96 -24.20 -12.52
CA GLN A 59 -3.33 -23.60 -11.34
C GLN A 59 -3.97 -22.27 -10.97
N ALA A 60 -3.95 -21.97 -9.65
CA ALA A 60 -4.39 -20.70 -9.09
C ALA A 60 -3.29 -20.02 -8.27
N ILE A 61 -3.24 -18.69 -8.33
CA ILE A 61 -2.43 -17.84 -7.45
C ILE A 61 -3.36 -17.08 -6.53
N LEU A 62 -3.14 -17.18 -5.19
CA LEU A 62 -3.82 -16.36 -4.21
C LEU A 62 -2.84 -15.31 -3.65
N PHE A 63 -3.16 -14.08 -3.96
CA PHE A 63 -2.32 -12.94 -3.64
C PHE A 63 -2.81 -12.20 -2.39
N LEU A 64 -1.88 -11.95 -1.45
CA LEU A 64 -2.10 -11.07 -0.30
C LEU A 64 -1.09 -9.90 -0.34
N ASN A 65 -1.59 -8.70 -0.13
CA ASN A 65 -0.70 -7.57 0.06
C ASN A 65 -0.31 -7.43 1.54
N ARG A 66 0.89 -7.90 1.91
CA ARG A 66 1.35 -7.94 3.31
C ARG A 66 2.28 -6.77 3.71
N ARG A 67 2.67 -5.88 2.79
CA ARG A 67 3.59 -4.79 3.13
C ARG A 67 2.92 -3.70 3.94
N GLY A 68 3.59 -3.26 5.02
CA GLY A 68 3.30 -2.09 5.84
C GLY A 68 2.86 -2.37 7.27
N TYR A 69 3.30 -1.51 8.18
CA TYR A 69 3.05 -1.58 9.63
C TYR A 69 1.76 -0.86 10.04
N SER A 70 1.18 -0.01 9.19
CA SER A 70 0.02 0.80 9.54
C SER A 70 -1.27 -0.03 9.55
N SER A 71 -1.97 -0.02 10.67
CA SER A 71 -3.32 -0.54 10.78
C SER A 71 -4.30 0.60 10.54
N PHE A 72 -5.25 0.43 9.65
CA PHE A 72 -6.36 1.36 9.47
C PHE A 72 -7.64 0.81 10.06
N LEU A 73 -8.60 1.69 10.34
CA LEU A 73 -9.90 1.31 10.87
C LEU A 73 -10.93 1.30 9.74
N MET A 74 -11.49 0.12 9.46
CA MET A 74 -12.48 -0.08 8.41
C MET A 74 -13.72 -0.80 8.94
N CYS A 75 -14.90 -0.29 8.63
CA CYS A 75 -16.16 -0.96 8.91
C CYS A 75 -16.38 -2.12 7.93
N THR A 76 -16.54 -3.34 8.45
CA THR A 76 -16.76 -4.52 7.61
C THR A 76 -18.20 -4.64 7.10
N LYS A 77 -19.14 -3.80 7.59
CA LYS A 77 -20.55 -3.81 7.17
C LYS A 77 -20.79 -2.92 5.96
N CYS A 78 -20.11 -1.75 5.87
CA CYS A 78 -20.34 -0.77 4.80
C CYS A 78 -19.08 -0.34 4.05
N GLY A 79 -17.88 -0.76 4.50
CA GLY A 79 -16.63 -0.36 3.87
C GLY A 79 -16.10 1.02 4.28
N TYR A 80 -16.78 1.74 5.21
CA TYR A 80 -16.28 3.02 5.70
C TYR A 80 -14.85 2.91 6.22
N VAL A 81 -14.01 3.87 5.86
CA VAL A 81 -12.61 3.97 6.34
C VAL A 81 -12.39 5.35 6.93
N ALA A 82 -11.82 5.39 8.15
CA ALA A 82 -11.53 6.63 8.85
C ALA A 82 -10.43 7.44 8.13
N ARG A 83 -10.73 8.69 7.76
CA ARG A 83 -9.82 9.59 7.03
C ARG A 83 -9.57 10.88 7.79
N CYS A 84 -8.45 11.53 7.52
CA CYS A 84 -8.12 12.85 8.03
C CYS A 84 -8.97 13.93 7.32
N SER A 85 -9.60 14.81 8.09
CA SER A 85 -10.40 15.91 7.53
C SER A 85 -9.57 16.93 6.73
N ASP A 86 -8.28 17.03 7.02
CA ASP A 86 -7.43 18.09 6.44
C ASP A 86 -6.55 17.57 5.30
N CYS A 87 -6.19 16.28 5.31
CA CYS A 87 -5.25 15.70 4.35
C CYS A 87 -5.90 14.66 3.44
N ASP A 88 -7.13 14.25 3.72
CA ASP A 88 -7.86 13.16 3.04
C ASP A 88 -7.10 11.81 2.94
N VAL A 89 -6.04 11.65 3.73
CA VAL A 89 -5.35 10.36 3.85
C VAL A 89 -6.00 9.50 4.94
N THR A 90 -5.86 8.20 4.82
CA THR A 90 -6.34 7.25 5.82
C THR A 90 -5.66 7.46 7.16
N LEU A 91 -6.44 7.43 8.25
CA LEU A 91 -5.91 7.51 9.61
C LEU A 91 -5.30 6.19 10.05
N THR A 92 -4.20 6.27 10.79
CA THR A 92 -3.55 5.10 11.39
C THR A 92 -4.05 4.86 12.80
N VAL A 93 -4.34 3.61 13.13
CA VAL A 93 -4.72 3.17 14.48
C VAL A 93 -3.50 3.10 15.38
N HIS A 94 -3.49 3.88 16.45
CA HIS A 94 -2.51 3.83 17.54
C HIS A 94 -3.14 3.14 18.76
N ARG A 95 -2.90 1.83 18.90
CA ARG A 95 -3.55 1.02 19.95
C ARG A 95 -3.12 1.41 21.36
N GLU A 96 -1.86 1.77 21.55
CA GLU A 96 -1.31 2.17 22.87
C GLU A 96 -2.01 3.43 23.40
N ASP A 97 -2.29 4.37 22.50
CA ASP A 97 -2.91 5.65 22.86
C ASP A 97 -4.44 5.61 22.68
N ASN A 98 -5.01 4.51 22.17
CA ASN A 98 -6.43 4.35 21.78
C ASN A 98 -6.95 5.48 20.90
N GLU A 99 -6.13 5.90 19.91
CA GLU A 99 -6.40 7.02 19.04
C GLU A 99 -6.21 6.66 17.56
N LEU A 100 -6.85 7.45 16.69
CA LEU A 100 -6.57 7.50 15.28
C LEU A 100 -5.71 8.73 14.98
N LYS A 101 -4.67 8.59 14.15
CA LYS A 101 -3.72 9.67 13.90
C LYS A 101 -3.40 9.84 12.42
N CYS A 102 -3.34 11.08 11.97
CA CYS A 102 -2.80 11.44 10.68
C CYS A 102 -1.28 11.62 10.75
N HIS A 103 -0.52 10.90 9.90
CA HIS A 103 0.93 11.02 9.87
C HIS A 103 1.45 12.14 8.96
N TYR A 104 0.55 12.92 8.34
CA TYR A 104 0.91 14.09 7.54
C TYR A 104 0.72 15.40 8.31
N CYS A 105 -0.41 15.59 9.00
CA CYS A 105 -0.69 16.82 9.76
C CYS A 105 -0.71 16.60 11.27
N ASN A 106 -0.32 15.43 11.76
CA ASN A 106 -0.25 15.07 13.19
C ASN A 106 -1.58 15.18 13.95
N LYS A 107 -2.70 15.46 13.27
CA LYS A 107 -4.02 15.57 13.88
C LYS A 107 -4.47 14.25 14.47
N ARG A 108 -5.00 14.31 15.69
CA ARG A 108 -5.47 13.15 16.45
C ARG A 108 -6.99 13.11 16.51
N TYR A 109 -7.54 11.91 16.48
CA TYR A 109 -8.96 11.65 16.54
C TYR A 109 -9.24 10.56 17.56
N LYS A 110 -10.38 10.61 18.22
CA LYS A 110 -10.81 9.53 19.11
C LYS A 110 -11.06 8.25 18.33
N MET A 111 -10.77 7.11 18.97
CA MET A 111 -11.13 5.81 18.39
C MET A 111 -12.65 5.74 18.19
N LEU A 112 -13.07 5.25 17.03
CA LEU A 112 -14.49 5.08 16.73
C LEU A 112 -15.00 3.80 17.39
N THR A 113 -16.06 3.90 18.15
CA THR A 113 -16.83 2.76 18.72
C THR A 113 -17.90 2.27 17.75
N ASN A 114 -18.53 3.21 17.04
CA ASN A 114 -19.56 2.95 16.04
C ASN A 114 -19.19 3.62 14.71
N CYS A 115 -19.57 2.98 13.63
CA CYS A 115 -19.36 3.51 12.28
C CYS A 115 -20.25 4.74 12.04
N PRO A 116 -19.71 5.89 11.63
CA PRO A 116 -20.49 7.10 11.38
C PRO A 116 -21.45 6.95 10.20
N GLU A 117 -21.18 6.02 9.26
CA GLU A 117 -22.03 5.81 8.08
C GLU A 117 -23.20 4.84 8.33
N CYS A 118 -22.99 3.76 9.09
CA CYS A 118 -24.00 2.70 9.24
C CYS A 118 -24.30 2.31 10.68
N GLY A 119 -23.74 2.98 11.68
CA GLY A 119 -23.94 2.73 13.11
C GLY A 119 -23.35 1.41 13.64
N SER A 120 -22.78 0.57 12.82
CA SER A 120 -22.22 -0.73 13.22
C SER A 120 -20.93 -0.58 14.02
N ASN A 121 -20.71 -1.47 14.99
CA ASN A 121 -19.44 -1.60 15.73
C ASN A 121 -18.47 -2.63 15.11
N ALA A 122 -18.81 -3.20 13.96
CA ALA A 122 -18.03 -4.23 13.29
C ALA A 122 -16.83 -3.64 12.54
N PHE A 123 -15.82 -3.21 13.27
CA PHE A 123 -14.58 -2.72 12.69
C PHE A 123 -13.55 -3.83 12.53
N ARG A 124 -12.86 -3.79 11.39
CA ARG A 124 -11.68 -4.60 11.12
C ARG A 124 -10.43 -3.83 11.49
N GLN A 125 -9.61 -4.47 12.32
CA GLN A 125 -8.25 -4.05 12.63
C GLN A 125 -7.35 -5.26 12.42
N GLY A 126 -6.47 -5.21 11.45
CA GLY A 126 -5.52 -6.30 11.28
C GLY A 126 -5.46 -6.85 9.85
N LYS A 127 -4.52 -7.76 9.67
CA LYS A 127 -4.14 -8.33 8.38
C LYS A 127 -4.46 -9.81 8.34
N ILE A 128 -4.85 -10.29 7.17
CA ILE A 128 -4.93 -11.72 6.90
C ILE A 128 -3.50 -12.24 6.74
N GLY A 129 -3.16 -13.34 7.42
CA GLY A 129 -1.88 -14.02 7.29
C GLY A 129 -1.90 -15.06 6.17
N THR A 130 -0.77 -15.22 5.45
CA THR A 130 -0.61 -16.26 4.42
C THR A 130 -0.81 -17.66 4.99
N GLN A 131 -0.34 -17.92 6.20
CA GLN A 131 -0.52 -19.19 6.88
C GLN A 131 -2.00 -19.52 7.13
N GLN A 132 -2.77 -18.53 7.62
CA GLN A 132 -4.21 -18.71 7.84
C GLN A 132 -4.95 -19.05 6.54
N VAL A 133 -4.52 -18.46 5.41
CA VAL A 133 -5.08 -18.76 4.09
C VAL A 133 -4.77 -20.21 3.69
N VAL A 134 -3.53 -20.66 3.87
CA VAL A 134 -3.11 -22.04 3.56
C VAL A 134 -3.87 -23.07 4.41
N GLU A 135 -3.98 -22.82 5.72
CA GLU A 135 -4.73 -23.68 6.62
C GLU A 135 -6.21 -23.83 6.20
N MET A 136 -6.82 -22.72 5.77
CA MET A 136 -8.21 -22.75 5.30
C MET A 136 -8.34 -23.48 3.96
N LEU A 137 -7.41 -23.31 3.03
CA LEU A 137 -7.38 -24.02 1.76
C LEU A 137 -7.23 -25.54 1.95
N ASN A 138 -6.31 -25.95 2.83
CA ASN A 138 -6.11 -27.38 3.14
C ASN A 138 -7.33 -28.02 3.78
N LYS A 139 -8.14 -27.26 4.53
CA LYS A 139 -9.43 -27.74 5.05
C LYS A 139 -10.51 -27.86 3.97
N MET A 140 -10.52 -26.92 3.00
CA MET A 140 -11.51 -26.90 1.91
C MET A 140 -11.18 -27.92 0.80
N TYR A 141 -9.89 -28.12 0.53
CA TYR A 141 -9.37 -28.95 -0.55
C TYR A 141 -8.25 -29.87 -0.02
N PRO A 142 -8.59 -30.95 0.72
CA PRO A 142 -7.58 -31.81 1.38
C PRO A 142 -6.59 -32.47 0.41
N ASP A 143 -7.07 -32.78 -0.80
CA ASP A 143 -6.28 -33.49 -1.83
C ASP A 143 -5.46 -32.53 -2.73
N VAL A 144 -5.56 -31.22 -2.50
CA VAL A 144 -4.89 -30.20 -3.31
C VAL A 144 -3.63 -29.70 -2.61
N LYS A 145 -2.49 -29.83 -3.30
CA LYS A 145 -1.24 -29.32 -2.77
C LYS A 145 -1.18 -27.80 -2.89
N VAL A 146 -1.00 -27.14 -1.75
CA VAL A 146 -0.87 -25.68 -1.62
C VAL A 146 0.57 -25.31 -1.26
N LEU A 147 1.19 -24.43 -2.02
CA LEU A 147 2.49 -23.84 -1.70
C LEU A 147 2.33 -22.44 -1.10
N ARG A 148 3.20 -22.11 -0.16
CA ARG A 148 3.26 -20.78 0.48
C ARG A 148 4.57 -20.09 0.14
N MET A 149 4.49 -18.81 -0.26
CA MET A 149 5.64 -17.98 -0.63
C MET A 149 5.53 -16.60 0.00
N ASP A 150 6.21 -16.41 1.11
CA ASP A 150 6.32 -15.13 1.81
C ASP A 150 7.72 -14.97 2.43
N ALA A 151 7.96 -13.86 3.12
CA ALA A 151 9.26 -13.56 3.71
C ALA A 151 9.72 -14.64 4.72
N ASP A 152 8.78 -15.30 5.41
CA ASP A 152 9.09 -16.31 6.41
C ASP A 152 9.55 -17.63 5.76
N THR A 153 8.97 -17.96 4.58
CA THR A 153 9.30 -19.19 3.82
C THR A 153 10.46 -19.02 2.85
N THR A 154 10.86 -17.78 2.56
CA THR A 154 11.89 -17.46 1.54
C THR A 154 13.10 -16.74 2.13
N GLN A 155 13.53 -17.09 3.34
CA GLN A 155 14.70 -16.51 3.99
C GLN A 155 15.99 -16.76 3.18
N ASN A 156 16.07 -17.88 2.47
CA ASN A 156 17.19 -18.23 1.59
C ASN A 156 16.79 -18.16 0.11
N LYS A 157 17.70 -17.69 -0.75
CA LYS A 157 17.49 -17.64 -2.22
C LYS A 157 17.10 -19.00 -2.81
N GLU A 158 17.67 -20.09 -2.30
CA GLU A 158 17.37 -21.45 -2.75
C GLU A 158 15.91 -21.85 -2.47
N SER A 159 15.36 -21.49 -1.31
CA SER A 159 13.97 -21.79 -0.95
C SER A 159 13.00 -21.11 -1.90
N HIS A 160 13.29 -19.87 -2.30
CA HIS A 160 12.51 -19.11 -3.29
C HIS A 160 12.47 -19.84 -4.65
N VAL A 161 13.65 -20.24 -5.16
CA VAL A 161 13.77 -20.95 -6.44
C VAL A 161 13.05 -22.31 -6.39
N LYS A 162 13.19 -23.07 -5.30
CA LYS A 162 12.54 -24.38 -5.10
C LYS A 162 11.02 -24.27 -5.15
N ILE A 163 10.43 -23.29 -4.44
CA ILE A 163 8.96 -23.08 -4.43
C ILE A 163 8.47 -22.76 -5.85
N LEU A 164 9.14 -21.86 -6.55
CA LEU A 164 8.74 -21.45 -7.89
C LEU A 164 8.89 -22.57 -8.91
N SER A 165 9.99 -23.33 -8.86
CA SER A 165 10.21 -24.48 -9.73
C SER A 165 9.17 -25.58 -9.49
N ALA A 166 8.84 -25.87 -8.22
CA ALA A 166 7.81 -26.83 -7.87
C ALA A 166 6.43 -26.41 -8.42
N PHE A 167 6.09 -25.12 -8.33
CA PHE A 167 4.84 -24.60 -8.88
C PHE A 167 4.86 -24.61 -10.42
N ALA A 168 5.94 -24.18 -11.06
CA ALA A 168 6.09 -24.21 -12.51
C ALA A 168 5.98 -25.63 -13.09
N ASN A 169 6.52 -26.64 -12.38
CA ASN A 169 6.44 -28.06 -12.73
C ASN A 169 5.11 -28.72 -12.32
N GLN A 170 4.08 -27.93 -11.98
CA GLN A 170 2.73 -28.41 -11.63
C GLN A 170 2.69 -29.36 -10.42
N GLN A 171 3.69 -29.31 -9.55
CA GLN A 171 3.73 -30.13 -8.33
C GLN A 171 2.75 -29.62 -7.24
N ALA A 172 2.10 -28.46 -7.49
CA ALA A 172 1.05 -27.90 -6.66
C ALA A 172 0.07 -27.12 -7.53
N GLN A 173 -1.20 -27.13 -7.16
CA GLN A 173 -2.26 -26.44 -7.89
C GLN A 173 -2.49 -25.00 -7.38
N ILE A 174 -2.19 -24.72 -6.11
CA ILE A 174 -2.41 -23.39 -5.54
C ILE A 174 -1.07 -22.83 -4.99
N LEU A 175 -0.77 -21.58 -5.35
CA LEU A 175 0.32 -20.82 -4.78
C LEU A 175 -0.25 -19.62 -4.00
N VAL A 176 -0.02 -19.59 -2.68
CA VAL A 176 -0.41 -18.47 -1.80
C VAL A 176 0.82 -17.64 -1.52
N GLY A 177 0.73 -16.32 -1.73
CA GLY A 177 1.87 -15.49 -1.36
C GLY A 177 1.64 -13.99 -1.47
N THR A 178 2.75 -13.27 -1.32
CA THR A 178 2.78 -11.81 -1.26
C THR A 178 3.38 -11.21 -2.54
N GLN A 179 3.83 -9.96 -2.50
CA GLN A 179 4.36 -9.24 -3.67
C GLN A 179 5.51 -9.96 -4.40
N MET A 180 6.12 -10.96 -3.79
CA MET A 180 7.18 -11.76 -4.43
C MET A 180 6.65 -12.55 -5.64
N ILE A 181 5.38 -12.99 -5.61
CA ILE A 181 4.74 -13.72 -6.72
C ILE A 181 4.40 -12.78 -7.89
N ALA A 182 4.19 -11.49 -7.61
CA ALA A 182 3.80 -10.52 -8.63
C ALA A 182 4.93 -10.19 -9.63
N LYS A 183 6.19 -10.51 -9.30
CA LYS A 183 7.36 -10.12 -10.10
C LYS A 183 7.99 -11.31 -10.84
N GLY A 184 8.22 -11.12 -12.14
CA GLY A 184 9.24 -11.85 -12.90
C GLY A 184 8.97 -13.30 -13.32
N HIS A 185 7.86 -13.94 -12.92
CA HIS A 185 7.59 -15.34 -13.24
C HIS A 185 6.43 -15.50 -14.22
N ASP A 186 6.59 -16.45 -15.14
CA ASP A 186 5.56 -16.84 -16.09
C ASP A 186 5.10 -18.27 -15.78
N PHE A 187 3.79 -18.41 -15.51
CA PHE A 187 3.16 -19.70 -15.23
C PHE A 187 2.01 -19.93 -16.22
N PRO A 188 2.25 -20.66 -17.31
CA PRO A 188 1.27 -20.86 -18.37
C PRO A 188 -0.06 -21.44 -17.89
N ASN A 189 -0.01 -22.37 -16.92
CA ASN A 189 -1.19 -23.05 -16.39
C ASN A 189 -2.00 -22.26 -15.36
N VAL A 190 -1.56 -21.04 -15.01
CA VAL A 190 -2.31 -20.18 -14.09
C VAL A 190 -3.47 -19.51 -14.82
N THR A 191 -4.66 -19.98 -14.59
CA THR A 191 -5.91 -19.45 -15.16
C THR A 191 -6.70 -18.61 -14.17
N LEU A 192 -6.44 -18.73 -12.86
CA LEU A 192 -7.08 -17.95 -11.81
C LEU A 192 -6.07 -17.20 -10.95
N VAL A 193 -6.35 -15.92 -10.70
CA VAL A 193 -5.68 -15.12 -9.67
C VAL A 193 -6.73 -14.59 -8.69
N GLY A 194 -6.59 -14.94 -7.40
CA GLY A 194 -7.41 -14.40 -6.33
C GLY A 194 -6.66 -13.31 -5.56
N ILE A 195 -7.16 -12.09 -5.52
CA ILE A 195 -6.64 -11.01 -4.69
C ILE A 195 -7.50 -10.94 -3.44
N LEU A 196 -6.96 -11.38 -2.29
CA LEU A 196 -7.75 -11.64 -1.08
C LEU A 196 -8.07 -10.38 -0.28
N ASP A 197 -7.31 -9.30 -0.48
CA ASP A 197 -7.49 -8.06 0.26
C ASP A 197 -7.05 -6.86 -0.60
N GLY A 198 -7.96 -6.38 -1.45
CA GLY A 198 -7.73 -5.19 -2.27
C GLY A 198 -7.62 -3.92 -1.45
N ASP A 199 -8.22 -3.89 -0.28
CA ASP A 199 -8.28 -2.70 0.57
C ASP A 199 -6.96 -2.43 1.31
N GLN A 200 -6.17 -3.46 1.59
CA GLN A 200 -4.96 -3.34 2.42
C GLN A 200 -3.95 -2.34 1.87
N SER A 201 -3.73 -2.32 0.56
CA SER A 201 -2.82 -1.35 -0.08
C SER A 201 -3.47 -0.01 -0.32
N LEU A 202 -4.76 -0.02 -0.60
CA LEU A 202 -5.55 1.16 -0.93
C LEU A 202 -5.63 2.14 0.24
N TYR A 203 -5.78 1.61 1.45
CA TYR A 203 -5.94 2.41 2.67
C TYR A 203 -4.66 2.50 3.51
N TYR A 204 -3.52 2.40 2.86
CA TYR A 204 -2.26 2.74 3.49
C TYR A 204 -2.22 4.25 3.77
N SER A 205 -1.68 4.65 4.92
CA SER A 205 -1.54 6.08 5.27
C SER A 205 -0.38 6.72 4.49
N ASP A 206 -0.50 6.78 3.16
CA ASP A 206 0.50 7.30 2.24
C ASP A 206 -0.20 7.89 1.01
N TYR A 207 0.24 9.05 0.54
CA TYR A 207 -0.33 9.70 -0.65
C TYR A 207 -0.14 8.87 -1.93
N LEU A 208 0.84 7.96 -1.96
CA LEU A 208 1.07 7.03 -3.07
C LEU A 208 0.27 5.72 -2.96
N ALA A 209 -0.53 5.53 -1.91
CA ALA A 209 -1.21 4.26 -1.65
C ALA A 209 -2.10 3.83 -2.81
N THR A 210 -2.87 4.77 -3.36
CA THR A 210 -3.80 4.53 -4.47
C THR A 210 -3.05 4.17 -5.76
N GLU A 211 -1.99 4.91 -6.08
CA GLU A 211 -1.16 4.63 -7.27
C GLU A 211 -0.48 3.26 -7.17
N ARG A 212 0.12 2.95 -6.02
CA ARG A 212 0.73 1.63 -5.78
C ARG A 212 -0.28 0.50 -5.85
N THR A 213 -1.50 0.74 -5.38
CA THR A 213 -2.58 -0.24 -5.48
C THR A 213 -2.96 -0.48 -6.92
N PHE A 214 -3.16 0.57 -7.72
CA PHE A 214 -3.44 0.46 -9.14
C PHE A 214 -2.34 -0.34 -9.87
N GLN A 215 -1.07 0.03 -9.68
CA GLN A 215 0.08 -0.66 -10.27
C GLN A 215 0.14 -2.13 -9.87
N LEU A 216 -0.08 -2.43 -8.59
CA LEU A 216 -0.05 -3.79 -8.07
C LEU A 216 -1.18 -4.64 -8.64
N LEU A 217 -2.41 -4.13 -8.63
CA LEU A 217 -3.57 -4.85 -9.17
C LEU A 217 -3.40 -5.14 -10.67
N THR A 218 -2.93 -4.17 -11.44
CA THR A 218 -2.65 -4.34 -12.87
C THR A 218 -1.55 -5.38 -13.10
N GLN A 219 -0.48 -5.36 -12.29
CA GLN A 219 0.62 -6.31 -12.37
C GLN A 219 0.17 -7.74 -12.03
N VAL A 220 -0.61 -7.90 -10.95
CA VAL A 220 -1.10 -9.19 -10.49
C VAL A 220 -2.15 -9.76 -11.45
N ALA A 221 -3.06 -8.91 -11.94
CA ALA A 221 -4.02 -9.32 -12.97
C ALA A 221 -3.31 -9.86 -14.23
N GLY A 222 -2.22 -9.23 -14.62
CA GLY A 222 -1.41 -9.69 -15.76
C GLY A 222 -0.73 -11.06 -15.59
N ARG A 223 -0.86 -11.73 -14.43
CA ARG A 223 -0.31 -13.09 -14.20
C ARG A 223 -1.22 -14.21 -14.68
N SER A 224 -2.51 -13.98 -14.86
CA SER A 224 -3.45 -14.99 -15.39
C SER A 224 -3.58 -14.92 -16.92
N GLY A 225 -3.90 -16.05 -17.54
CA GLY A 225 -4.20 -16.13 -18.98
C GLY A 225 -3.01 -15.86 -19.86
N ARG A 226 -1.90 -16.51 -19.63
CA ARG A 226 -0.68 -16.38 -20.44
C ARG A 226 -0.52 -17.46 -21.50
N ASP A 227 -1.38 -18.47 -21.49
CA ASP A 227 -1.45 -19.50 -22.53
C ASP A 227 -2.77 -19.38 -23.33
N THR A 228 -3.26 -20.46 -23.88
CA THR A 228 -4.46 -20.54 -24.73
C THR A 228 -5.76 -20.24 -24.00
N GLN A 229 -5.78 -20.43 -22.66
CA GLN A 229 -6.98 -20.18 -21.86
C GLN A 229 -7.07 -18.74 -21.35
N PRO A 230 -8.27 -18.11 -21.40
CA PRO A 230 -8.46 -16.77 -20.86
C PRO A 230 -8.25 -16.75 -19.35
N GLY A 231 -7.45 -15.79 -18.87
CA GLY A 231 -7.21 -15.60 -17.44
C GLY A 231 -8.39 -14.94 -16.74
N ARG A 232 -8.63 -15.35 -15.50
CA ARG A 232 -9.61 -14.73 -14.59
C ARG A 232 -8.94 -14.21 -13.36
N VAL A 233 -9.45 -13.09 -12.84
CA VAL A 233 -9.00 -12.48 -11.59
C VAL A 233 -10.22 -12.24 -10.72
N VAL A 234 -10.19 -12.67 -9.46
CA VAL A 234 -11.19 -12.33 -8.47
C VAL A 234 -10.57 -11.39 -7.44
N LEU A 235 -11.07 -10.15 -7.39
CA LEU A 235 -10.63 -9.13 -6.44
C LEU A 235 -11.63 -9.02 -5.29
N GLN A 236 -11.24 -9.43 -4.09
CA GLN A 236 -12.04 -9.28 -2.87
C GLN A 236 -11.77 -7.91 -2.22
N THR A 237 -12.82 -7.16 -1.95
CA THR A 237 -12.73 -5.82 -1.36
C THR A 237 -14.00 -5.47 -0.57
N TYR A 238 -13.88 -4.64 0.45
CA TYR A 238 -15.02 -4.03 1.17
C TYR A 238 -15.47 -2.72 0.54
N THR A 239 -14.72 -2.19 -0.42
CA THR A 239 -14.98 -0.90 -1.08
C THR A 239 -15.02 -1.05 -2.62
N PRO A 240 -15.95 -1.87 -3.16
CA PRO A 240 -15.99 -2.22 -4.59
C PRO A 240 -16.14 -1.01 -5.51
N ASN A 241 -16.73 0.09 -5.02
CA ASN A 241 -16.98 1.30 -5.80
C ASN A 241 -15.80 2.29 -5.80
N HIS A 242 -14.69 1.97 -5.14
CA HIS A 242 -13.53 2.87 -5.14
C HIS A 242 -12.95 3.00 -6.55
N TYR A 243 -12.74 4.24 -7.02
CA TYR A 243 -12.33 4.53 -8.41
C TYR A 243 -11.06 3.79 -8.83
N CYS A 244 -10.08 3.66 -7.95
CA CYS A 244 -8.85 2.94 -8.22
C CYS A 244 -9.11 1.48 -8.58
N LEU A 245 -9.98 0.79 -7.82
CA LEU A 245 -10.33 -0.61 -8.06
C LEU A 245 -11.10 -0.74 -9.38
N GLN A 246 -12.09 0.11 -9.61
CA GLN A 246 -12.88 0.11 -10.83
C GLN A 246 -12.03 0.35 -12.09
N LEU A 247 -11.08 1.28 -12.04
CA LEU A 247 -10.19 1.57 -13.16
C LEU A 247 -9.10 0.51 -13.32
N ALA A 248 -8.61 -0.09 -12.23
CA ALA A 248 -7.66 -1.20 -12.29
C ALA A 248 -8.28 -2.46 -12.91
N THR A 249 -9.56 -2.76 -12.66
CA THR A 249 -10.24 -3.90 -13.31
C THR A 249 -10.33 -3.76 -14.82
N ARG A 250 -10.41 -2.53 -15.33
CA ARG A 250 -10.43 -2.20 -16.76
C ARG A 250 -9.05 -1.94 -17.33
N GLN A 251 -8.02 -1.94 -16.47
CA GLN A 251 -6.64 -1.53 -16.80
C GLN A 251 -6.57 -0.12 -17.42
N ASP A 252 -7.52 0.75 -17.05
CA ASP A 252 -7.63 2.12 -17.55
C ASP A 252 -6.66 3.05 -16.80
N TYR A 253 -5.41 3.06 -17.24
CA TYR A 253 -4.38 3.93 -16.68
C TYR A 253 -4.67 5.41 -16.90
N LEU A 254 -5.18 5.80 -18.06
CA LEU A 254 -5.43 7.21 -18.38
C LEU A 254 -6.57 7.78 -17.53
N GLY A 255 -7.65 7.02 -17.34
CA GLY A 255 -8.73 7.39 -16.43
C GLY A 255 -8.24 7.49 -14.99
N PHE A 256 -7.40 6.54 -14.55
CA PHE A 256 -6.78 6.58 -13.23
C PHE A 256 -5.90 7.82 -13.05
N TYR A 257 -4.98 8.09 -14.00
CA TYR A 257 -4.10 9.24 -13.95
C TYR A 257 -4.86 10.56 -13.85
N LYS A 258 -5.86 10.77 -14.70
CA LYS A 258 -6.67 12.01 -14.69
C LYS A 258 -7.32 12.25 -13.33
N ARG A 259 -7.86 11.20 -12.71
CA ARG A 259 -8.51 11.33 -11.41
C ARG A 259 -7.52 11.53 -10.26
N GLU A 260 -6.45 10.76 -10.26
CA GLU A 260 -5.42 10.83 -9.23
C GLU A 260 -4.70 12.18 -9.22
N ILE A 261 -4.35 12.74 -10.39
CA ILE A 261 -3.63 14.01 -10.47
C ILE A 261 -4.45 15.18 -9.93
N ASN A 262 -5.76 15.21 -10.21
CA ASN A 262 -6.67 16.23 -9.67
C ASN A 262 -6.78 16.16 -8.15
N LEU A 263 -6.82 14.94 -7.58
CA LEU A 263 -6.85 14.75 -6.12
C LEU A 263 -5.54 15.23 -5.48
N ARG A 264 -4.40 14.98 -6.11
CA ARG A 264 -3.10 15.46 -5.63
C ARG A 264 -2.96 16.97 -5.68
N GLU A 265 -3.50 17.60 -6.71
CA GLU A 265 -3.56 19.05 -6.83
C GLU A 265 -4.40 19.65 -5.69
N ALA A 266 -5.61 19.17 -5.49
CA ALA A 266 -6.50 19.64 -4.43
C ALA A 266 -5.92 19.46 -3.02
N SER A 267 -5.11 18.41 -2.81
CA SER A 267 -4.51 18.09 -1.50
C SER A 267 -3.07 18.59 -1.35
N LEU A 268 -2.55 19.33 -2.34
CA LEU A 268 -1.17 19.80 -2.39
C LEU A 268 -0.15 18.66 -2.13
N PHE A 269 -0.30 17.55 -2.87
CA PHE A 269 0.69 16.47 -2.90
C PHE A 269 1.58 16.57 -4.15
N PRO A 270 2.75 15.92 -4.17
CA PRO A 270 3.57 15.87 -5.37
C PRO A 270 2.81 15.38 -6.60
N PRO A 271 2.96 16.04 -7.78
CA PRO A 271 3.98 17.03 -8.16
C PRO A 271 3.65 18.49 -7.85
N PHE A 272 2.53 18.82 -7.22
CA PHE A 272 2.10 20.21 -6.95
C PHE A 272 2.77 20.82 -5.71
N SER A 273 3.44 20.01 -4.91
CA SER A 273 4.32 20.42 -3.82
C SER A 273 5.52 19.48 -3.73
N THR A 274 6.50 19.84 -2.94
CA THR A 274 7.58 18.94 -2.53
C THR A 274 7.41 18.58 -1.07
N ILE A 275 7.38 17.27 -0.76
CA ILE A 275 7.44 16.80 0.62
C ILE A 275 8.91 16.62 1.00
N VAL A 276 9.30 17.23 2.12
CA VAL A 276 10.63 17.04 2.70
C VAL A 276 10.48 16.44 4.08
N ARG A 277 11.19 15.35 4.33
CA ARG A 277 11.29 14.68 5.63
C ARG A 277 12.71 14.79 6.13
N ILE A 278 12.88 15.17 7.40
CA ILE A 278 14.15 15.06 8.11
C ILE A 278 13.93 14.01 9.19
N LEU A 279 14.61 12.88 9.06
CA LEU A 279 14.52 11.74 9.96
C LEU A 279 15.66 11.82 10.99
N TYR A 280 15.32 11.67 12.27
CA TYR A 280 16.24 11.57 13.39
C TYR A 280 16.16 10.15 13.97
N SER A 281 17.31 9.50 14.13
CA SER A 281 17.38 8.13 14.68
C SER A 281 18.54 8.00 15.65
N GLY A 282 18.29 7.50 16.87
CA GLY A 282 19.30 7.33 17.91
C GLY A 282 18.85 6.43 19.04
N GLU A 283 19.79 5.91 19.82
CA GLU A 283 19.53 5.02 20.94
C GLU A 283 18.93 5.76 22.15
N ASN A 284 19.26 7.05 22.31
CA ASN A 284 18.74 7.88 23.38
C ASN A 284 17.62 8.78 22.85
N GLU A 285 16.43 8.66 23.46
CA GLU A 285 15.25 9.42 23.04
C GLU A 285 15.43 10.93 23.25
N LYS A 286 16.02 11.34 24.40
CA LYS A 286 16.22 12.76 24.73
C LYS A 286 17.16 13.44 23.75
N ASP A 287 18.22 12.76 23.32
CA ASP A 287 19.19 13.27 22.35
C ASP A 287 18.54 13.50 20.99
N CYS A 288 17.70 12.54 20.54
CA CYS A 288 16.92 12.70 19.32
C CYS A 288 15.98 13.92 19.38
N ILE A 289 15.28 14.13 20.50
CA ILE A 289 14.36 15.26 20.70
C ILE A 289 15.14 16.59 20.75
N THR A 290 16.29 16.62 21.40
CA THR A 290 17.14 17.81 21.48
C THR A 290 17.61 18.24 20.10
N GLN A 291 18.17 17.30 19.32
CA GLN A 291 18.64 17.60 17.96
C GLN A 291 17.50 18.03 17.04
N LEU A 292 16.36 17.27 17.08
CA LEU A 292 15.16 17.63 16.33
C LEU A 292 14.65 19.02 16.68
N THR A 293 14.62 19.38 17.97
CA THR A 293 14.11 20.70 18.39
C THR A 293 15.03 21.84 17.95
N LYS A 294 16.36 21.64 18.01
CA LYS A 294 17.34 22.60 17.50
C LYS A 294 17.11 22.88 16.00
N HIS A 295 17.03 21.82 15.18
CA HIS A 295 16.82 21.96 13.75
C HIS A 295 15.42 22.52 13.43
N PHE A 296 14.39 22.11 14.16
CA PHE A 296 13.04 22.64 13.99
C PHE A 296 12.96 24.15 14.21
N ASN A 297 13.67 24.67 15.21
CA ASN A 297 13.74 26.12 15.48
C ASN A 297 14.43 26.87 14.32
N GLY A 298 15.55 26.33 13.79
CA GLY A 298 16.23 26.91 12.63
C GLY A 298 15.35 26.89 11.38
N ILE A 299 14.63 25.78 11.11
CA ILE A 299 13.72 25.68 9.98
C ILE A 299 12.49 26.56 10.17
N SER A 300 12.03 26.76 11.39
CA SER A 300 10.93 27.68 11.69
C SER A 300 11.31 29.14 11.39
N ALA A 301 12.57 29.51 11.58
CA ALA A 301 13.07 30.83 11.15
C ALA A 301 13.06 30.95 9.61
N LEU A 302 13.44 29.90 8.88
CA LEU A 302 13.31 29.88 7.42
C LEU A 302 11.84 30.01 6.98
N LYS A 303 10.91 29.37 7.68
CA LYS A 303 9.48 29.54 7.40
C LYS A 303 9.01 30.96 7.57
N GLN A 304 9.54 31.73 8.54
CA GLN A 304 9.26 33.17 8.67
C GLN A 304 9.79 33.96 7.48
N GLN A 305 10.98 33.60 6.98
CA GLN A 305 11.61 34.26 5.84
C GLN A 305 10.90 33.99 4.51
N TYR A 306 10.55 32.72 4.25
CA TYR A 306 9.95 32.26 2.98
C TYR A 306 8.41 32.22 2.98
N GLY A 307 7.78 32.48 4.12
CA GLY A 307 6.33 32.67 4.25
C GLY A 307 5.48 31.57 3.59
N GLN A 308 4.81 31.94 2.51
CA GLN A 308 3.86 31.06 1.80
C GLN A 308 4.50 29.86 1.10
N ASP A 309 5.82 29.83 0.91
CA ASP A 309 6.51 28.70 0.32
C ASP A 309 6.57 27.48 1.26
N PHE A 310 6.35 27.68 2.56
CA PHE A 310 6.12 26.60 3.52
C PHE A 310 4.61 26.32 3.65
N LEU A 311 4.10 25.42 2.81
CA LEU A 311 2.69 25.00 2.82
C LEU A 311 2.33 24.25 4.11
N TYR A 312 3.32 23.55 4.68
CA TYR A 312 3.19 22.81 5.94
C TYR A 312 4.57 22.64 6.60
N LEU A 313 4.62 22.69 7.93
CA LEU A 313 5.80 22.36 8.74
C LEU A 313 5.35 21.89 10.12
N ASP A 314 5.78 20.70 10.53
CA ASP A 314 5.59 20.18 11.88
C ASP A 314 6.67 19.17 12.27
N LYS A 315 6.82 18.91 13.58
CA LYS A 315 7.69 17.90 14.17
C LYS A 315 6.89 16.83 14.88
N MET A 316 7.26 15.57 14.69
CA MET A 316 6.50 14.44 15.23
C MET A 316 7.35 13.19 15.43
N ARG A 317 6.84 12.24 16.21
CA ARG A 317 7.37 10.87 16.20
C ARG A 317 7.04 10.18 14.87
N CYS A 318 7.97 9.35 14.38
CA CYS A 318 7.69 8.54 13.20
C CYS A 318 6.55 7.54 13.48
N PRO A 319 5.81 7.09 12.42
CA PRO A 319 4.83 6.02 12.53
C PRO A 319 5.42 4.74 13.17
N LEU A 320 6.62 4.36 12.74
CA LEU A 320 7.41 3.33 13.41
C LEU A 320 8.29 4.02 14.46
N LYS A 321 7.82 4.01 15.72
CA LYS A 321 8.43 4.72 16.85
C LYS A 321 9.87 4.25 17.15
N ARG A 322 10.18 2.97 16.88
CA ARG A 322 11.49 2.34 17.08
C ARG A 322 11.82 1.38 15.93
N ALA A 323 13.06 1.39 15.48
CA ALA A 323 13.63 0.39 14.58
C ALA A 323 15.05 0.07 15.04
N GLU A 324 15.44 -1.21 15.07
CA GLU A 324 16.77 -1.68 15.48
C GLU A 324 17.24 -1.08 16.82
N LYS A 325 16.34 -1.06 17.80
CA LYS A 325 16.52 -0.46 19.15
C LYS A 325 16.66 1.08 19.17
N LYS A 326 16.63 1.77 18.04
CA LYS A 326 16.74 3.23 17.93
C LYS A 326 15.38 3.89 17.94
N TYR A 327 15.25 4.99 18.65
CA TYR A 327 14.08 5.89 18.61
C TYR A 327 14.08 6.67 17.31
N ARG A 328 12.88 6.97 16.79
CA ARG A 328 12.71 7.65 15.51
C ARG A 328 11.76 8.83 15.62
N PHE A 329 12.24 9.98 15.18
CA PHE A 329 11.50 11.23 15.11
C PHE A 329 11.67 11.86 13.73
N GLN A 330 10.78 12.76 13.35
CA GLN A 330 10.88 13.45 12.08
C GLN A 330 10.38 14.89 12.14
N ILE A 331 10.94 15.74 11.28
CA ILE A 331 10.34 16.98 10.83
C ILE A 331 9.76 16.69 9.46
N LEU A 332 8.50 17.03 9.26
CA LEU A 332 7.81 16.88 7.98
C LEU A 332 7.37 18.26 7.50
N MET A 333 7.63 18.56 6.24
CA MET A 333 7.22 19.80 5.62
C MET A 333 6.73 19.58 4.18
N LYS A 334 5.83 20.45 3.73
CA LYS A 334 5.46 20.61 2.32
C LYS A 334 5.94 21.97 1.86
N LEU A 335 6.66 21.99 0.75
CA LEU A 335 7.22 23.19 0.15
C LEU A 335 6.58 23.46 -1.20
N SER A 336 6.44 24.74 -1.55
CA SER A 336 6.13 25.17 -2.91
C SER A 336 7.20 24.67 -3.89
N VAL A 337 6.77 24.14 -5.04
CA VAL A 337 7.70 23.61 -6.05
C VAL A 337 8.70 24.68 -6.52
N ARG A 338 8.27 25.93 -6.59
CA ARG A 338 9.07 27.06 -7.13
C ARG A 338 10.34 27.35 -6.33
N SER A 339 10.24 27.29 -5.01
CA SER A 339 11.31 27.68 -4.07
C SER A 339 12.00 26.49 -3.42
N THR A 340 11.64 25.26 -3.83
CA THR A 340 12.09 24.02 -3.15
C THR A 340 13.61 23.91 -3.09
N ASP A 341 14.31 24.12 -4.20
CA ASP A 341 15.75 23.85 -4.26
C ASP A 341 16.56 24.86 -3.44
N GLU A 342 16.16 26.13 -3.44
CA GLU A 342 16.75 27.17 -2.60
C GLU A 342 16.55 26.88 -1.10
N ILE A 343 15.29 26.56 -0.73
CA ILE A 343 14.94 26.23 0.67
C ILE A 343 15.68 24.97 1.12
N LEU A 344 15.82 23.95 0.28
CA LEU A 344 16.55 22.72 0.60
C LEU A 344 18.03 23.00 0.91
N GLN A 345 18.69 23.87 0.16
CA GLN A 345 20.09 24.27 0.45
C GLN A 345 20.21 24.89 1.86
N LYS A 346 19.26 25.76 2.23
CA LYS A 346 19.21 26.32 3.59
C LYS A 346 18.90 25.28 4.66
N ILE A 347 18.01 24.33 4.37
CA ILE A 347 17.72 23.20 5.27
C ILE A 347 18.97 22.36 5.49
N TYR A 348 19.74 22.02 4.45
CA TYR A 348 21.01 21.33 4.59
C TYR A 348 21.98 22.09 5.48
N SER A 349 22.14 23.39 5.29
CA SER A 349 23.01 24.23 6.17
C SER A 349 22.56 24.21 7.64
N VAL A 350 21.24 24.12 7.91
CA VAL A 350 20.72 23.99 9.28
C VAL A 350 20.97 22.58 9.84
N THR A 351 20.90 21.54 8.99
CA THR A 351 21.00 20.13 9.44
C THR A 351 22.43 19.61 9.50
N ASP A 352 23.39 20.24 8.82
CA ASP A 352 24.81 19.86 8.85
C ASP A 352 25.45 20.12 10.23
N SER A 353 24.87 21.00 11.04
CA SER A 353 25.32 21.28 12.41
C SER A 353 24.81 20.20 13.39
N THR A 354 25.27 18.96 13.28
CA THR A 354 24.92 17.89 14.23
C THR A 354 25.83 17.94 15.45
N ASP A 355 25.33 18.50 16.57
CA ASP A 355 26.10 18.63 17.81
C ASP A 355 25.86 17.46 18.79
N VAL A 356 24.82 16.65 18.56
CA VAL A 356 24.45 15.55 19.47
C VAL A 356 25.02 14.23 18.93
N ARG A 357 26.04 13.69 19.62
CA ARG A 357 26.65 12.40 19.29
C ARG A 357 25.61 11.26 19.40
N GLY A 358 25.66 10.33 18.45
CA GLY A 358 24.79 9.14 18.45
C GLY A 358 23.40 9.35 17.82
N VAL A 359 23.10 10.54 17.31
CA VAL A 359 21.88 10.80 16.52
C VAL A 359 22.24 10.89 15.03
N THR A 360 21.62 10.03 14.25
CA THR A 360 21.70 10.08 12.77
C THR A 360 20.59 10.99 12.25
N VAL A 361 20.95 11.93 11.39
CA VAL A 361 20.02 12.84 10.72
C VAL A 361 20.03 12.55 9.22
N PHE A 362 18.85 12.39 8.63
CA PHE A 362 18.70 12.07 7.22
C PHE A 362 17.62 12.92 6.57
N VAL A 363 17.95 13.66 5.50
CA VAL A 363 17.02 14.51 4.75
C VAL A 363 16.58 13.80 3.50
N GLU A 364 15.26 13.70 3.29
CA GLU A 364 14.65 13.05 2.13
C GLU A 364 13.69 13.99 1.42
N ARG A 365 13.80 14.04 0.11
CA ARG A 365 12.87 14.73 -0.78
C ARG A 365 11.88 13.73 -1.35
N ASN A 366 10.59 14.01 -1.26
CA ASN A 366 9.48 13.14 -1.74
C ASN A 366 9.66 11.67 -1.30
N PRO A 367 9.74 11.41 0.02
CA PRO A 367 9.95 10.07 0.53
C PRO A 367 8.89 9.11 0.00
N GLN A 368 9.30 7.92 -0.40
CA GLN A 368 8.37 6.91 -0.91
C GLN A 368 7.43 6.34 0.16
N ASN A 369 7.78 6.47 1.42
CA ASN A 369 6.92 6.15 2.56
C ASN A 369 7.33 7.02 3.77
N LEU A 370 6.42 7.19 4.71
CA LEU A 370 6.66 7.94 5.95
C LEU A 370 6.86 7.01 7.18
N THR A 371 6.96 5.70 6.96
CA THR A 371 7.17 4.71 8.03
C THR A 371 8.64 4.46 8.34
#